data_f318eddf1edc6fa50525d82ce62e4a2d
#
_entry.id   f318eddf1edc6fa50525d82ce62e4a2d
#
_cell.length_a   1.000
_cell.length_b   1.000
_cell.length_c   1.000
_cell.angle_alpha   90.00
_cell.angle_beta   90.00
_cell.angle_gamma   90.00
#
_symmetry.space_group_name_H-M   'P 1'
#
loop_
_entity.id
_entity.type
_entity.pdbx_description
1 polymer ?
#
loop_
_entity_poly.entity_id
_entity_poly.type
_entity_poly.pdbx_seq_one_letter_code
_entity_poly.pdbx_strand_id
1 'polypeptide(L)'
;MSCALPAAHCLQFNILFYEETYEEAIRFAKKYPDTAWCYGNHDLSYVWRELETGYSTMAAYTVQKKLLDLKEVLPENNPIKYVHRIDNVLFSHAGVAKNFVDLYVPKTKHDDVDTVLDYINNFGKMEMWYDGSPIWLRPQYTDVKMYKSHQFLQVVGHTPMETITKKNNVISCDVFSTYRDGKPIGTEEFLLLDTITWDYSMVNYGNC
;
A
#
# COMPACT_ATOMS: atom_id res chain seq x y z
N MET A 1 4.20 3.37 -13.23
CA MET A 1 2.83 2.88 -13.03
C MET A 1 2.83 2.09 -11.72
N SER A 2 2.26 2.64 -10.66
CA SER A 2 2.11 1.93 -9.39
C SER A 2 0.83 1.10 -9.47
N CYS A 3 0.94 -0.21 -9.66
CA CYS A 3 -0.17 -1.13 -9.42
C CYS A 3 -0.17 -1.49 -7.94
N ALA A 4 -1.10 -0.94 -7.17
CA ALA A 4 -1.47 -1.56 -5.93
C ALA A 4 -2.09 -2.91 -6.27
N LEU A 5 -1.54 -4.02 -5.73
CA LEU A 5 -2.25 -5.28 -5.74
C LEU A 5 -3.63 -5.05 -5.13
N PRO A 6 -4.71 -5.59 -5.71
CA PRO A 6 -5.98 -5.59 -5.02
C PRO A 6 -5.75 -6.20 -3.64
N ALA A 7 -6.13 -5.47 -2.60
CA ALA A 7 -6.06 -5.96 -1.24
C ALA A 7 -6.66 -7.37 -1.25
N ALA A 8 -5.87 -8.37 -0.85
CA ALA A 8 -6.31 -9.76 -0.86
C ALA A 8 -7.51 -9.87 0.04
N HIS A 9 -8.69 -9.76 -0.52
CA HIS A 9 -9.94 -9.81 0.21
C HIS A 9 -10.16 -11.22 0.67
N CYS A 10 -10.22 -11.33 1.93
CA CYS A 10 -10.44 -12.53 2.67
C CYS A 10 -11.81 -13.11 2.43
N LEU A 11 -11.99 -13.78 1.33
CA LEU A 11 -12.96 -14.85 1.24
C LEU A 11 -12.29 -16.12 1.76
N GLN A 12 -12.88 -16.70 2.77
CA GLN A 12 -12.48 -17.95 3.45
C GLN A 12 -12.39 -19.19 2.54
N PHE A 13 -12.10 -19.04 1.27
CA PHE A 13 -12.21 -20.11 0.30
C PHE A 13 -10.92 -20.33 -0.47
N ASN A 14 -10.18 -21.35 0.00
CA ASN A 14 -9.20 -22.11 -0.75
C ASN A 14 -7.77 -21.56 -0.74
N ILE A 15 -6.88 -22.33 -0.13
CA ILE A 15 -5.40 -22.11 -0.18
C ILE A 15 -4.94 -21.91 -1.62
N LEU A 16 -5.55 -22.57 -2.59
CA LEU A 16 -5.30 -22.41 -4.02
C LEU A 16 -5.51 -20.96 -4.50
N PHE A 17 -6.50 -20.25 -3.99
CA PHE A 17 -6.75 -18.85 -4.37
C PHE A 17 -5.61 -17.93 -3.95
N TYR A 18 -5.09 -18.08 -2.73
CA TYR A 18 -3.93 -17.31 -2.28
C TYR A 18 -2.69 -17.63 -3.13
N GLU A 19 -2.49 -18.90 -3.44
CA GLU A 19 -1.35 -19.33 -4.26
C GLU A 19 -1.42 -18.72 -5.66
N GLU A 20 -2.54 -18.83 -6.35
CA GLU A 20 -2.76 -18.26 -7.68
C GLU A 20 -2.57 -16.73 -7.71
N THR A 21 -3.10 -16.01 -6.72
CA THR A 21 -2.98 -14.55 -6.60
C THR A 21 -1.51 -14.12 -6.48
N TYR A 22 -0.75 -14.78 -5.60
CA TYR A 22 0.67 -14.47 -5.45
C TYR A 22 1.51 -14.90 -6.65
N GLU A 23 1.17 -15.99 -7.32
CA GLU A 23 1.83 -16.39 -8.56
C GLU A 23 1.63 -15.38 -9.68
N GLU A 24 0.43 -14.81 -9.77
CA GLU A 24 0.16 -13.72 -10.70
C GLU A 24 0.98 -12.47 -10.35
N ALA A 25 1.05 -12.09 -9.08
CA ALA A 25 1.89 -11.00 -8.60
C ALA A 25 3.37 -11.22 -8.92
N ILE A 26 3.89 -12.44 -8.71
CA ILE A 26 5.27 -12.80 -9.02
C ILE A 26 5.52 -12.75 -10.55
N ARG A 27 4.59 -13.24 -11.37
CA ARG A 27 4.67 -13.11 -12.84
C ARG A 27 4.69 -11.65 -13.27
N PHE A 28 3.85 -10.81 -12.66
CA PHE A 28 3.79 -9.38 -12.93
C PHE A 28 5.12 -8.69 -12.54
N ALA A 29 5.65 -8.98 -11.35
CA ALA A 29 6.92 -8.43 -10.88
C ALA A 29 8.09 -8.77 -11.82
N LYS A 30 8.16 -10.02 -12.31
CA LYS A 30 9.18 -10.45 -13.29
C LYS A 30 9.04 -9.72 -14.62
N LYS A 31 7.81 -9.47 -15.06
CA LYS A 31 7.53 -8.79 -16.33
C LYS A 31 7.79 -7.29 -16.27
N TYR A 32 7.56 -6.69 -15.10
CA TYR A 32 7.65 -5.24 -14.88
C TYR A 32 8.52 -4.95 -13.64
N PRO A 33 9.86 -5.12 -13.73
CA PRO A 33 10.74 -5.03 -12.56
C PRO A 33 10.82 -3.63 -11.94
N ASP A 34 10.45 -2.59 -12.67
CA ASP A 34 10.44 -1.21 -12.17
C ASP A 34 9.17 -0.87 -11.36
N THR A 35 8.25 -1.83 -11.18
CA THR A 35 7.05 -1.61 -10.37
C THR A 35 7.40 -1.42 -8.91
N ALA A 36 6.93 -0.34 -8.31
CA ALA A 36 7.06 -0.10 -6.87
C ALA A 36 5.99 -0.89 -6.10
N TRP A 37 6.41 -1.65 -5.10
CA TRP A 37 5.56 -2.51 -4.28
C TRP A 37 5.47 -1.98 -2.85
N CYS A 38 4.26 -1.81 -2.33
CA CYS A 38 4.04 -1.42 -0.94
C CYS A 38 3.53 -2.60 -0.11
N TYR A 39 4.03 -2.70 1.14
CA TYR A 39 3.40 -3.55 2.14
C TYR A 39 2.08 -2.98 2.59
N GLY A 40 1.04 -3.83 2.67
CA GLY A 40 -0.20 -3.57 3.36
C GLY A 40 -0.25 -4.22 4.74
N ASN A 41 -1.23 -3.82 5.56
CA ASN A 41 -1.46 -4.42 6.88
C ASN A 41 -1.78 -5.92 6.79
N HIS A 42 -2.51 -6.35 5.75
CA HIS A 42 -2.80 -7.78 5.54
C HIS A 42 -1.54 -8.59 5.21
N ASP A 43 -0.62 -8.09 4.38
CA ASP A 43 0.65 -8.79 4.11
C ASP A 43 1.46 -8.96 5.39
N LEU A 44 1.55 -7.87 6.18
CA LEU A 44 2.34 -7.84 7.40
C LEU A 44 1.68 -8.64 8.54
N SER A 45 0.37 -8.83 8.51
CA SER A 45 -0.31 -9.74 9.44
C SER A 45 0.25 -11.15 9.32
N TYR A 46 0.51 -11.62 8.10
CA TYR A 46 1.14 -12.92 7.85
C TYR A 46 2.63 -12.94 8.20
N VAL A 47 3.37 -11.86 7.88
CA VAL A 47 4.80 -11.75 8.21
C VAL A 47 5.01 -11.78 9.73
N TRP A 48 4.18 -11.06 10.47
CA TRP A 48 4.30 -10.92 11.93
C TRP A 48 3.41 -11.87 12.73
N ARG A 49 2.62 -12.70 12.04
CA ARG A 49 1.67 -13.66 12.63
C ARG A 49 0.66 -12.97 13.57
N GLU A 50 0.18 -11.80 13.16
CA GLU A 50 -0.86 -11.06 13.86
C GLU A 50 -2.24 -11.46 13.31
N LEU A 51 -3.15 -11.82 14.22
CA LEU A 51 -4.50 -12.19 13.85
C LEU A 51 -5.32 -10.94 13.56
N GLU A 52 -5.48 -10.65 12.28
CA GLU A 52 -6.25 -9.53 11.75
C GLU A 52 -7.50 -10.02 11.04
N THR A 53 -8.47 -9.12 10.83
CA THR A 53 -9.63 -9.44 9.99
C THR A 53 -9.11 -9.89 8.63
N GLY A 54 -9.43 -11.13 8.28
CA GLY A 54 -8.96 -11.68 7.03
C GLY A 54 -7.75 -12.59 7.14
N TYR A 55 -7.09 -12.69 8.29
CA TYR A 55 -6.00 -13.64 8.48
C TYR A 55 -6.55 -15.09 8.47
N SER A 56 -5.98 -15.91 7.60
CA SER A 56 -6.27 -17.34 7.53
C SER A 56 -5.10 -18.16 8.09
N THR A 57 -5.32 -18.82 9.22
CA THR A 57 -4.29 -19.70 9.80
C THR A 57 -3.93 -20.86 8.87
N MET A 58 -4.87 -21.33 8.05
CA MET A 58 -4.66 -22.40 7.08
C MET A 58 -3.79 -21.94 5.90
N ALA A 59 -3.92 -20.68 5.46
CA ALA A 59 -3.16 -20.11 4.36
C ALA A 59 -1.82 -19.51 4.81
N ALA A 60 -1.57 -19.37 6.11
CA ALA A 60 -0.46 -18.61 6.64
C ALA A 60 0.91 -19.06 6.09
N TYR A 61 1.17 -20.36 6.05
CA TYR A 61 2.42 -20.89 5.50
C TYR A 61 2.57 -20.57 4.00
N THR A 62 1.51 -20.76 3.21
CA THR A 62 1.51 -20.49 1.77
C THR A 62 1.76 -19.00 1.51
N VAL A 63 1.04 -18.12 2.21
CA VAL A 63 1.20 -16.66 2.05
C VAL A 63 2.60 -16.21 2.44
N GLN A 64 3.13 -16.66 3.59
CA GLN A 64 4.49 -16.33 4.01
C GLN A 64 5.54 -16.78 2.98
N LYS A 65 5.41 -18.00 2.47
CA LYS A 65 6.32 -18.52 1.44
C LYS A 65 6.24 -17.69 0.15
N LYS A 66 5.04 -17.42 -0.34
CA LYS A 66 4.84 -16.63 -1.57
C LYS A 66 5.31 -15.18 -1.45
N LEU A 67 5.19 -14.58 -0.26
CA LEU A 67 5.78 -13.26 0.01
C LEU A 67 7.33 -13.30 -0.07
N LEU A 68 7.95 -14.37 0.38
CA LEU A 68 9.40 -14.57 0.21
C LEU A 68 9.75 -14.76 -1.27
N ASP A 69 9.02 -15.62 -1.98
CA ASP A 69 9.21 -15.84 -3.42
C ASP A 69 9.06 -14.52 -4.22
N LEU A 70 8.10 -13.66 -3.85
CA LEU A 70 7.95 -12.33 -4.44
C LEU A 70 9.16 -11.44 -4.17
N LYS A 71 9.68 -11.42 -2.94
CA LYS A 71 10.88 -10.64 -2.59
C LYS A 71 12.11 -11.07 -3.37
N GLU A 72 12.28 -12.39 -3.60
CA GLU A 72 13.42 -12.92 -4.33
C GLU A 72 13.46 -12.53 -5.81
N VAL A 73 12.30 -12.24 -6.40
CA VAL A 73 12.23 -11.84 -7.82
C VAL A 73 12.32 -10.33 -8.04
N LEU A 74 12.19 -9.54 -6.98
CA LEU A 74 12.32 -8.09 -7.08
C LEU A 74 13.80 -7.67 -7.13
N PRO A 75 14.13 -6.61 -7.90
CA PRO A 75 15.47 -6.07 -7.91
C PRO A 75 15.91 -5.57 -6.53
N GLU A 76 17.20 -5.75 -6.18
CA GLU A 76 17.75 -5.29 -4.90
C GLU A 76 17.55 -3.79 -4.66
N ASN A 77 17.61 -2.98 -5.72
CA ASN A 77 17.40 -1.54 -5.66
C ASN A 77 15.91 -1.13 -5.62
N ASN A 78 14.99 -2.08 -5.81
CA ASN A 78 13.55 -1.83 -5.78
C ASN A 78 12.79 -2.89 -4.94
N PRO A 79 13.12 -3.05 -3.64
CA PRO A 79 12.43 -3.99 -2.76
C PRO A 79 11.01 -3.51 -2.42
N ILE A 80 10.21 -4.40 -1.81
CA ILE A 80 8.93 -3.99 -1.20
C ILE A 80 9.23 -3.03 -0.05
N LYS A 81 8.52 -1.89 0.00
CA LYS A 81 8.69 -0.85 1.01
C LYS A 81 7.35 -0.49 1.66
N TYR A 82 7.38 0.22 2.78
CA TYR A 82 6.17 0.84 3.34
C TYR A 82 5.78 2.10 2.59
N VAL A 83 6.79 2.86 2.14
CA VAL A 83 6.57 4.11 1.41
C VAL A 83 7.58 4.22 0.27
N HIS A 84 7.08 4.49 -0.93
CA HIS A 84 7.88 4.89 -2.08
C HIS A 84 7.71 6.38 -2.34
N ARG A 85 8.77 7.03 -2.79
CA ARG A 85 8.73 8.38 -3.33
C ARG A 85 9.05 8.33 -4.81
N ILE A 86 8.21 8.97 -5.62
CA ILE A 86 8.46 9.23 -7.03
C ILE A 86 8.22 10.73 -7.23
N ASP A 87 9.24 11.48 -7.56
CA ASP A 87 9.20 12.95 -7.67
C ASP A 87 8.58 13.61 -6.42
N ASN A 88 7.43 14.25 -6.59
CA ASN A 88 6.70 14.97 -5.54
C ASN A 88 5.49 14.17 -5.01
N VAL A 89 5.49 12.85 -5.19
CA VAL A 89 4.41 11.96 -4.72
C VAL A 89 4.95 10.87 -3.80
N LEU A 90 4.26 10.65 -2.69
CA LEU A 90 4.48 9.52 -1.79
C LEU A 90 3.41 8.46 -2.02
N PHE A 91 3.83 7.24 -2.25
CA PHE A 91 2.96 6.07 -2.41
C PHE A 91 3.11 5.17 -1.19
N SER A 92 2.02 4.84 -0.54
CA SER A 92 2.00 3.93 0.60
C SER A 92 0.63 3.25 0.70
N HIS A 93 0.54 2.20 1.52
CA HIS A 93 -0.73 1.52 1.73
C HIS A 93 -1.80 2.43 2.34
N ALA A 94 -1.46 3.22 3.38
CA ALA A 94 -2.43 3.98 4.16
C ALA A 94 -2.11 5.49 4.32
N GLY A 95 -0.89 5.93 3.99
CA GLY A 95 -0.46 7.33 4.08
C GLY A 95 0.48 7.61 5.25
N VAL A 96 1.30 8.64 5.09
CA VAL A 96 2.29 9.09 6.07
C VAL A 96 1.75 10.30 6.81
N ALA A 97 1.35 10.12 8.07
CA ALA A 97 0.88 11.20 8.93
C ALA A 97 2.08 11.96 9.55
N LYS A 98 1.89 13.28 9.74
CA LYS A 98 2.90 14.11 10.40
C LYS A 98 3.19 13.63 11.84
N ASN A 99 2.15 13.31 12.60
CA ASN A 99 2.30 12.84 13.97
C ASN A 99 3.05 11.49 14.07
N PHE A 100 2.92 10.61 13.09
CA PHE A 100 3.71 9.38 13.02
C PHE A 100 5.21 9.69 12.86
N VAL A 101 5.56 10.60 11.96
CA VAL A 101 6.94 11.06 11.77
C VAL A 101 7.44 11.74 13.04
N ASP A 102 6.64 12.62 13.66
CA ASP A 102 7.01 13.33 14.89
C ASP A 102 7.28 12.37 16.06
N LEU A 103 6.60 11.22 16.09
CA LEU A 103 6.72 10.24 17.17
C LEU A 103 7.94 9.33 17.01
N TYR A 104 8.22 8.86 15.80
CA TYR A 104 9.16 7.77 15.56
C TYR A 104 10.46 8.18 14.85
N VAL A 105 10.49 9.33 14.18
CA VAL A 105 11.70 9.82 13.50
C VAL A 105 12.34 10.95 14.32
N PRO A 106 13.67 10.96 14.51
CA PRO A 106 14.34 12.06 15.22
C PRO A 106 14.06 13.42 14.56
N LYS A 107 13.68 14.42 15.35
CA LYS A 107 13.32 15.76 14.85
C LYS A 107 14.39 16.40 13.98
N THR A 108 15.66 16.13 14.26
CA THR A 108 16.81 16.62 13.48
C THR A 108 16.86 16.08 12.05
N LYS A 109 16.03 15.10 11.71
CA LYS A 109 15.97 14.46 10.40
C LYS A 109 14.73 14.85 9.59
N HIS A 110 13.77 15.57 10.19
CA HIS A 110 12.48 15.86 9.56
C HIS A 110 12.56 16.74 8.30
N ASP A 111 13.63 17.49 8.12
CA ASP A 111 13.79 18.34 6.93
C ASP A 111 14.21 17.55 5.69
N ASP A 112 14.92 16.45 5.88
CA ASP A 112 15.34 15.54 4.81
C ASP A 112 14.33 14.41 4.63
N VAL A 113 13.54 14.51 3.56
CA VAL A 113 12.45 13.56 3.26
C VAL A 113 13.00 12.16 3.00
N ASP A 114 14.06 12.03 2.26
CA ASP A 114 14.60 10.71 1.91
C ASP A 114 15.13 10.00 3.15
N THR A 115 15.79 10.73 4.05
CA THR A 115 16.19 10.20 5.36
C THR A 115 14.95 9.77 6.18
N VAL A 116 13.86 10.55 6.20
CA VAL A 116 12.62 10.17 6.92
C VAL A 116 12.01 8.89 6.34
N LEU A 117 11.97 8.77 5.00
CA LEU A 117 11.45 7.57 4.34
C LEU A 117 12.34 6.35 4.60
N ASP A 118 13.64 6.53 4.67
CA ASP A 118 14.57 5.46 5.05
C ASP A 118 14.31 4.97 6.47
N TYR A 119 14.09 5.88 7.44
CA TYR A 119 13.67 5.49 8.78
C TYR A 119 12.39 4.66 8.75
N ILE A 120 11.34 5.17 8.07
CA ILE A 120 10.03 4.49 7.97
C ILE A 120 10.20 3.10 7.33
N ASN A 121 10.94 2.99 6.25
CA ASN A 121 11.11 1.74 5.52
C ASN A 121 11.97 0.70 6.27
N ASN A 122 12.66 1.10 7.33
CA ASN A 122 13.42 0.22 8.22
C ASN A 122 12.72 -0.05 9.57
N PHE A 123 11.52 0.49 9.80
CA PHE A 123 10.79 0.22 11.02
C PHE A 123 10.32 -1.23 11.11
N GLY A 124 10.26 -1.72 12.34
CA GLY A 124 9.73 -3.03 12.65
C GLY A 124 8.26 -3.02 13.00
N LYS A 125 7.81 -4.14 13.54
CA LYS A 125 6.42 -4.35 13.96
C LYS A 125 5.96 -3.33 14.98
N MET A 126 6.81 -2.94 15.93
CA MET A 126 6.40 -2.05 17.03
C MET A 126 5.95 -0.68 16.54
N GLU A 127 6.64 -0.11 15.55
CA GLU A 127 6.30 1.18 14.98
C GLU A 127 5.17 1.05 13.96
N MET A 128 5.22 -0.01 13.13
CA MET A 128 4.30 -0.14 12.01
C MET A 128 2.94 -0.74 12.40
N TRP A 129 2.85 -1.52 13.50
CA TRP A 129 1.57 -2.06 14.00
C TRP A 129 0.82 -1.07 14.89
N TYR A 130 0.76 0.18 14.46
CA TYR A 130 0.13 1.31 15.14
C TYR A 130 -0.89 1.99 14.21
N ASP A 131 -2.07 2.33 14.71
CA ASP A 131 -3.21 2.86 13.94
C ASP A 131 -2.90 4.12 13.09
N GLY A 132 -1.88 4.90 13.49
CA GLY A 132 -1.42 6.08 12.76
C GLY A 132 -0.29 5.80 11.77
N SER A 133 0.13 4.56 11.58
CA SER A 133 1.24 4.18 10.71
C SER A 133 0.86 4.19 9.22
N PRO A 134 1.87 4.16 8.32
CA PRO A 134 1.64 4.11 6.88
C PRO A 134 0.89 2.87 6.37
N ILE A 135 0.59 1.89 7.23
CA ILE A 135 -0.18 0.69 6.87
C ILE A 135 -1.57 0.63 7.52
N TRP A 136 -1.88 1.55 8.46
CA TRP A 136 -3.16 1.53 9.18
C TRP A 136 -3.94 2.84 9.11
N LEU A 137 -3.29 3.95 8.78
CA LEU A 137 -3.92 5.27 8.75
C LEU A 137 -5.15 5.28 7.82
N ARG A 138 -6.18 6.03 8.22
CA ARG A 138 -7.39 6.27 7.40
C ARG A 138 -7.63 7.76 7.22
N PRO A 139 -6.84 8.45 6.37
CA PRO A 139 -6.95 9.90 6.17
C PRO A 139 -8.29 10.32 5.58
N GLN A 140 -9.05 9.38 5.02
CA GLN A 140 -10.39 9.61 4.48
C GLN A 140 -11.40 9.97 5.58
N TYR A 141 -11.23 9.36 6.77
CA TYR A 141 -12.16 9.47 7.90
C TYR A 141 -11.64 10.31 9.06
N THR A 142 -10.34 10.64 9.05
CA THR A 142 -9.70 11.39 10.11
C THR A 142 -9.21 12.74 9.61
N ASP A 143 -9.28 13.78 10.45
CA ASP A 143 -8.67 15.07 10.16
C ASP A 143 -7.21 15.08 10.61
N VAL A 144 -6.42 14.20 10.00
CA VAL A 144 -5.00 14.04 10.32
C VAL A 144 -4.15 14.89 9.39
N LYS A 145 -3.17 15.58 9.96
CA LYS A 145 -2.18 16.33 9.18
C LYS A 145 -1.20 15.36 8.53
N MET A 146 -1.19 15.32 7.20
CA MET A 146 -0.24 14.50 6.44
C MET A 146 1.16 15.11 6.48
N TYR A 147 2.18 14.23 6.43
CA TYR A 147 3.58 14.66 6.43
C TYR A 147 3.88 15.50 5.18
N LYS A 148 4.44 16.70 5.40
CA LYS A 148 4.80 17.69 4.37
C LYS A 148 3.74 17.85 3.26
N SER A 149 2.46 17.90 3.63
CA SER A 149 1.34 17.99 2.69
C SER A 149 1.38 19.18 1.73
N HIS A 150 2.19 20.20 2.02
CA HIS A 150 2.42 21.35 1.11
C HIS A 150 3.48 21.07 0.02
N GLN A 151 4.24 19.98 0.13
CA GLN A 151 5.32 19.60 -0.80
C GLN A 151 5.00 18.31 -1.54
N PHE A 152 4.21 17.40 -0.92
CA PHE A 152 3.93 16.07 -1.45
C PHE A 152 2.44 15.80 -1.56
N LEU A 153 2.06 15.26 -2.70
CA LEU A 153 0.83 14.51 -2.85
C LEU A 153 1.05 13.10 -2.27
N GLN A 154 0.03 12.53 -1.63
CA GLN A 154 0.08 11.14 -1.18
C GLN A 154 -0.98 10.31 -1.90
N VAL A 155 -0.59 9.15 -2.43
CA VAL A 155 -1.48 8.17 -3.04
C VAL A 155 -1.59 6.97 -2.10
N VAL A 156 -2.83 6.62 -1.73
CA VAL A 156 -3.12 5.61 -0.70
C VAL A 156 -4.24 4.66 -1.13
N GLY A 157 -4.22 3.45 -0.57
CA GLY A 157 -5.28 2.44 -0.62
C GLY A 157 -5.94 2.25 0.74
N HIS A 158 -5.94 1.00 1.24
CA HIS A 158 -6.35 0.55 2.57
C HIS A 158 -7.83 0.77 2.94
N THR A 159 -8.40 1.87 2.55
CA THR A 159 -9.79 2.22 2.87
C THR A 159 -10.62 2.08 1.61
N PRO A 160 -11.55 1.10 1.55
CA PRO A 160 -12.41 0.91 0.39
C PRO A 160 -13.19 2.18 0.05
N MET A 161 -13.15 2.57 -1.21
CA MET A 161 -13.81 3.75 -1.76
C MET A 161 -14.67 3.35 -2.96
N GLU A 162 -15.81 4.04 -3.14
CA GLU A 162 -16.66 3.82 -4.32
C GLU A 162 -16.01 4.34 -5.61
N THR A 163 -15.25 5.43 -5.51
CA THR A 163 -14.53 6.04 -6.64
C THR A 163 -13.18 6.56 -6.16
N ILE A 164 -12.22 6.70 -7.08
CA ILE A 164 -10.96 7.39 -6.78
C ILE A 164 -11.27 8.83 -6.42
N THR A 165 -10.82 9.25 -5.24
CA THR A 165 -11.12 10.59 -4.71
C THR A 165 -9.84 11.31 -4.29
N LYS A 166 -9.82 12.63 -4.50
CA LYS A 166 -8.77 13.51 -3.98
C LYS A 166 -9.36 14.45 -2.94
N LYS A 167 -8.83 14.37 -1.72
CA LYS A 167 -9.16 15.30 -0.63
C LYS A 167 -7.86 15.91 -0.12
N ASN A 168 -7.76 17.24 -0.17
CA ASN A 168 -6.49 17.92 0.09
C ASN A 168 -5.36 17.34 -0.81
N ASN A 169 -4.23 16.98 -0.24
CA ASN A 169 -3.11 16.35 -0.96
C ASN A 169 -3.06 14.83 -0.72
N VAL A 170 -4.22 14.17 -0.68
CA VAL A 170 -4.34 12.71 -0.62
C VAL A 170 -5.28 12.23 -1.73
N ILE A 171 -4.81 11.30 -2.55
CA ILE A 171 -5.64 10.53 -3.49
C ILE A 171 -5.86 9.14 -2.90
N SER A 172 -7.12 8.77 -2.73
CA SER A 172 -7.54 7.44 -2.27
C SER A 172 -7.96 6.60 -3.46
N CYS A 173 -7.31 5.45 -3.67
CA CYS A 173 -7.47 4.62 -4.86
C CYS A 173 -7.79 3.14 -4.57
N ASP A 174 -8.28 2.79 -3.36
CA ASP A 174 -8.78 1.44 -3.08
C ASP A 174 -10.21 1.27 -3.62
N VAL A 175 -10.33 1.09 -4.91
CA VAL A 175 -11.60 0.91 -5.63
C VAL A 175 -11.79 -0.49 -6.19
N PHE A 176 -10.94 -1.45 -5.76
CA PHE A 176 -10.99 -2.86 -6.14
C PHE A 176 -11.47 -3.78 -4.99
N SER A 177 -11.88 -3.20 -3.89
CA SER A 177 -12.39 -3.94 -2.74
C SER A 177 -13.77 -4.54 -2.99
N THR A 178 -14.12 -5.60 -2.25
CA THR A 178 -15.43 -6.26 -2.33
C THR A 178 -16.13 -6.32 -0.97
N TYR A 179 -17.45 -6.35 -0.98
CA TYR A 179 -18.25 -6.70 0.17
C TYR A 179 -18.09 -8.19 0.51
N ARG A 180 -18.60 -8.61 1.69
CA ARG A 180 -18.55 -10.02 2.12
C ARG A 180 -19.30 -10.98 1.18
N ASP A 181 -20.25 -10.47 0.40
CA ASP A 181 -21.01 -11.23 -0.60
C ASP A 181 -20.32 -11.28 -1.97
N GLY A 182 -19.10 -10.71 -2.07
CA GLY A 182 -18.28 -10.69 -3.29
C GLY A 182 -18.62 -9.58 -4.27
N LYS A 183 -19.60 -8.72 -3.97
CA LYS A 183 -19.90 -7.58 -4.84
C LYS A 183 -18.79 -6.53 -4.75
N PRO A 184 -18.38 -5.91 -5.87
CA PRO A 184 -17.40 -4.83 -5.85
C PRO A 184 -17.93 -3.62 -5.07
N ILE A 185 -17.04 -2.96 -4.33
CA ILE A 185 -17.34 -1.71 -3.62
C ILE A 185 -17.11 -0.51 -4.56
N GLY A 186 -16.04 -0.57 -5.36
CA GLY A 186 -15.58 0.55 -6.15
C GLY A 186 -15.72 0.34 -7.67
N THR A 187 -15.27 1.35 -8.41
CA THR A 187 -15.36 1.40 -9.88
C THR A 187 -14.35 0.54 -10.62
N GLU A 188 -13.40 -0.07 -9.91
CA GLU A 188 -12.31 -0.89 -10.48
C GLU A 188 -11.47 -0.13 -11.55
N GLU A 189 -11.31 1.18 -11.34
CA GLU A 189 -10.52 2.05 -12.21
C GLU A 189 -9.07 2.14 -11.71
N PHE A 190 -8.14 2.39 -12.63
CA PHE A 190 -6.75 2.69 -12.31
C PHE A 190 -6.52 4.20 -12.30
N LEU A 191 -5.67 4.66 -11.38
CA LEU A 191 -5.17 6.02 -11.34
C LEU A 191 -4.00 6.18 -12.32
N LEU A 192 -4.13 7.09 -13.28
CA LEU A 192 -3.03 7.60 -14.07
C LEU A 192 -2.65 8.98 -13.52
N LEU A 193 -1.41 9.13 -13.06
CA LEU A 193 -0.95 10.32 -12.35
C LEU A 193 0.38 10.81 -12.92
N ASP A 194 0.47 12.11 -13.24
CA ASP A 194 1.74 12.81 -13.42
C ASP A 194 2.30 13.17 -12.04
N THR A 195 3.49 12.65 -11.70
CA THR A 195 4.10 12.79 -10.39
C THR A 195 4.75 14.16 -10.15
N ILE A 196 4.89 14.98 -11.20
CA ILE A 196 5.45 16.33 -11.13
C ILE A 196 4.34 17.37 -11.01
N THR A 197 3.34 17.32 -11.91
CA THR A 197 2.24 18.31 -11.98
C THR A 197 1.07 18.01 -11.08
N TRP A 198 0.92 16.72 -10.67
CA TRP A 198 -0.22 16.16 -9.94
C TRP A 198 -1.53 16.15 -10.73
N ASP A 199 -1.44 16.27 -12.05
CA ASP A 199 -2.57 16.02 -12.94
C ASP A 199 -2.87 14.53 -12.96
N TYR A 200 -4.15 14.18 -12.89
CA TYR A 200 -4.56 12.77 -12.87
C TYR A 200 -5.83 12.52 -13.65
N SER A 201 -5.96 11.30 -14.09
CA SER A 201 -7.17 10.76 -14.72
C SER A 201 -7.39 9.32 -14.26
N MET A 202 -8.59 8.80 -14.50
CA MET A 202 -8.95 7.42 -14.27
C MET A 202 -9.04 6.67 -15.59
N VAL A 203 -8.60 5.43 -15.62
CA VAL A 203 -8.66 4.54 -16.77
C VAL A 203 -9.29 3.21 -16.38
N ASN A 204 -10.21 2.73 -17.20
CA ASN A 204 -10.86 1.43 -17.01
C ASN A 204 -10.01 0.31 -17.59
N TYR A 205 -10.10 -0.89 -17.00
CA TYR A 205 -9.37 -2.08 -17.42
C TYR A 205 -9.56 -2.45 -18.90
N GLY A 206 -10.68 -2.10 -19.50
CA GLY A 206 -10.98 -2.38 -20.92
C GLY A 206 -10.39 -1.40 -21.94
N ASN A 207 -9.71 -0.34 -21.50
CA ASN A 207 -9.17 0.73 -22.34
C ASN A 207 -7.62 0.81 -22.28
N CYS A 208 -6.96 -0.21 -21.73
CA CYS A 208 -5.50 -0.33 -21.66
C CYS A 208 -4.95 -1.27 -22.72
#